data_e4ac1891d47c68824cf7a3ff2c24f179
#
_entry.id   e4ac1891d47c68824cf7a3ff2c24f179
#
_cell.length_a   1.000
_cell.length_b   1.000
_cell.length_c   1.000
_cell.angle_alpha   90.00
_cell.angle_beta   90.00
_cell.angle_gamma   90.00
#
_symmetry.space_group_name_H-M   'P 1'
#
loop_
_entity.id
_entity.type
_entity.pdbx_description
1 polymer ?
#
loop_
_entity_poly.entity_id
_entity_poly.type
_entity_poly.pdbx_seq_one_letter_code
_entity_poly.pdbx_strand_id
1 'polypeptide(L)'
;MEKFVIHGGKPLHGTVQISGAKNAAVALVAATILCDEPCVLENVPEISDITKCMKILREMGAEVRLLDKNTIYFDTKGIEKPEVPYELARTMRASCYFLGTLLGRFHEAFVPMPGGCDLGDRPIDQHLKAFKALGASDEIVNGANHVTADELVGNQIYFDFVTVGATMNAIFAAVKAKGLTIIENAAKEPHIVDLANFLNSMGADIRGAGTDVIKIRGVDYLKGVTYATIPDQIEAGTYMVCLLYTSD
;
A
#
# COMPACT_ATOMS: atom_id res chain seq x y z
N MET A 1 -20.28 22.74 -11.28
CA MET A 1 -19.84 22.46 -9.89
C MET A 1 -20.94 21.65 -9.25
N GLU A 2 -20.66 20.41 -8.88
CA GLU A 2 -21.62 19.55 -8.16
C GLU A 2 -21.73 20.02 -6.70
N LYS A 3 -22.94 19.95 -6.13
CA LYS A 3 -23.18 20.31 -4.73
C LYS A 3 -24.19 19.35 -4.11
N PHE A 4 -24.00 19.03 -2.85
CA PHE A 4 -25.03 18.35 -2.04
C PHE A 4 -26.01 19.36 -1.47
N VAL A 5 -27.30 19.07 -1.57
CA VAL A 5 -28.37 19.81 -0.90
C VAL A 5 -29.02 18.87 0.11
N ILE A 6 -28.85 19.16 1.40
CA ILE A 6 -29.30 18.28 2.49
C ILE A 6 -30.45 18.94 3.23
N HIS A 7 -31.59 18.25 3.32
CA HIS A 7 -32.74 18.61 4.15
C HIS A 7 -32.79 17.65 5.35
N GLY A 8 -32.31 18.09 6.51
CA GLY A 8 -32.27 17.34 7.74
C GLY A 8 -33.62 17.31 8.48
N GLY A 9 -33.61 16.94 9.76
CA GLY A 9 -34.78 16.97 10.67
C GLY A 9 -35.64 15.72 10.66
N LYS A 10 -35.14 14.59 10.09
CA LYS A 10 -35.81 13.27 10.19
C LYS A 10 -34.82 12.28 10.80
N PRO A 11 -35.24 11.49 11.83
CA PRO A 11 -34.42 10.41 12.34
C PRO A 11 -34.15 9.37 11.23
N LEU A 12 -32.93 8.90 11.17
CA LEU A 12 -32.49 7.87 10.22
C LEU A 12 -32.48 6.52 10.92
N HIS A 13 -33.04 5.50 10.28
CA HIS A 13 -33.02 4.11 10.74
C HIS A 13 -32.56 3.22 9.60
N GLY A 14 -31.68 2.29 9.88
CA GLY A 14 -31.17 1.35 8.88
C GLY A 14 -29.86 0.70 9.26
N THR A 15 -29.35 -0.11 8.35
CA THR A 15 -28.05 -0.78 8.45
C THR A 15 -27.13 -0.27 7.35
N VAL A 16 -25.91 0.10 7.70
CA VAL A 16 -24.87 0.46 6.75
C VAL A 16 -23.84 -0.67 6.70
N GLN A 17 -23.62 -1.21 5.50
CA GLN A 17 -22.54 -2.15 5.27
C GLN A 17 -21.24 -1.36 5.06
N ILE A 18 -20.27 -1.55 5.96
CA ILE A 18 -18.96 -0.88 5.85
C ILE A 18 -18.20 -1.47 4.66
N SER A 19 -17.71 -0.60 3.80
CA SER A 19 -16.90 -0.97 2.62
C SER A 19 -15.49 -1.42 3.00
N GLY A 20 -14.76 -1.99 2.04
CA GLY A 20 -13.36 -2.31 2.23
C GLY A 20 -12.49 -1.07 2.53
N ALA A 21 -11.50 -1.22 3.39
CA ALA A 21 -10.65 -0.12 3.83
C ALA A 21 -9.82 0.44 2.67
N LYS A 22 -10.01 1.73 2.35
CA LYS A 22 -9.25 2.43 1.31
C LYS A 22 -7.74 2.27 1.49
N ASN A 23 -7.24 2.56 2.69
CA ASN A 23 -5.81 2.59 2.96
C ASN A 23 -5.18 1.19 2.94
N ALA A 24 -5.94 0.16 3.28
CA ALA A 24 -5.53 -1.23 3.12
C ALA A 24 -5.53 -1.61 1.63
N ALA A 25 -6.64 -1.45 0.93
CA ALA A 25 -6.80 -1.86 -0.46
C ALA A 25 -5.72 -1.30 -1.39
N VAL A 26 -5.37 -0.01 -1.25
CA VAL A 26 -4.31 0.61 -2.06
C VAL A 26 -2.95 -0.04 -1.80
N ALA A 27 -2.64 -0.36 -0.54
CA ALA A 27 -1.40 -1.05 -0.18
C ALA A 27 -1.39 -2.50 -0.69
N LEU A 28 -2.52 -3.23 -0.56
CA LEU A 28 -2.63 -4.61 -1.07
C LEU A 28 -2.50 -4.66 -2.59
N VAL A 29 -3.11 -3.70 -3.31
CA VAL A 29 -2.96 -3.60 -4.79
C VAL A 29 -1.50 -3.35 -5.17
N ALA A 30 -0.78 -2.47 -4.48
CA ALA A 30 0.65 -2.29 -4.72
C ALA A 30 1.45 -3.56 -4.39
N ALA A 31 1.10 -4.27 -3.31
CA ALA A 31 1.78 -5.49 -2.87
C ALA A 31 1.64 -6.66 -3.87
N THR A 32 0.62 -6.66 -4.76
CA THR A 32 0.49 -7.70 -5.80
C THR A 32 1.71 -7.76 -6.72
N ILE A 33 2.47 -6.66 -6.87
CA ILE A 33 3.72 -6.64 -7.64
C ILE A 33 4.75 -7.64 -7.08
N LEU A 34 4.76 -7.86 -5.76
CA LEU A 34 5.71 -8.78 -5.10
C LEU A 34 5.36 -10.25 -5.33
N CYS A 35 4.15 -10.55 -5.82
CA CYS A 35 3.68 -11.90 -6.02
C CYS A 35 4.24 -12.50 -7.32
N ASP A 36 4.68 -13.74 -7.23
CA ASP A 36 5.19 -14.51 -8.37
C ASP A 36 4.08 -15.25 -9.13
N GLU A 37 2.84 -15.20 -8.62
CA GLU A 37 1.64 -15.81 -9.18
C GLU A 37 0.45 -14.83 -9.19
N PRO A 38 -0.62 -15.12 -9.94
CA PRO A 38 -1.82 -14.29 -9.91
C PRO A 38 -2.49 -14.23 -8.55
N CYS A 39 -3.00 -13.05 -8.19
CA CYS A 39 -3.74 -12.77 -6.96
C CYS A 39 -5.17 -12.34 -7.25
N VAL A 40 -6.08 -12.62 -6.31
CA VAL A 40 -7.43 -12.06 -6.30
C VAL A 40 -7.63 -11.29 -5.00
N LEU A 41 -8.01 -10.03 -5.12
CA LEU A 41 -8.40 -9.20 -3.98
C LEU A 41 -9.92 -9.03 -3.95
N GLU A 42 -10.51 -9.37 -2.83
CA GLU A 42 -11.94 -9.23 -2.54
C GLU A 42 -12.19 -8.03 -1.60
N ASN A 43 -13.45 -7.61 -1.50
CA ASN A 43 -13.86 -6.46 -0.68
C ASN A 43 -13.05 -5.19 -0.97
N VAL A 44 -12.66 -4.98 -2.23
CA VAL A 44 -11.94 -3.78 -2.67
C VAL A 44 -12.95 -2.65 -2.85
N PRO A 45 -12.76 -1.46 -2.22
CA PRO A 45 -13.71 -0.37 -2.35
C PRO A 45 -13.70 0.25 -3.76
N GLU A 46 -14.88 0.67 -4.23
CA GLU A 46 -15.04 1.36 -5.52
C GLU A 46 -14.68 2.85 -5.39
N ILE A 47 -13.40 3.16 -5.45
CA ILE A 47 -12.86 4.52 -5.28
C ILE A 47 -11.83 4.87 -6.36
N SER A 48 -11.66 6.18 -6.60
CA SER A 48 -10.77 6.69 -7.65
C SER A 48 -9.32 6.25 -7.50
N ASP A 49 -8.81 6.10 -6.27
CA ASP A 49 -7.43 5.67 -6.02
C ASP A 49 -7.18 4.23 -6.49
N ILE A 50 -8.15 3.32 -6.27
CA ILE A 50 -8.07 1.94 -6.78
C ILE A 50 -8.10 1.93 -8.31
N THR A 51 -9.00 2.71 -8.92
CA THR A 51 -9.04 2.82 -10.39
C THR A 51 -7.71 3.32 -10.98
N LYS A 52 -7.07 4.30 -10.31
CA LYS A 52 -5.75 4.80 -10.71
C LYS A 52 -4.66 3.74 -10.55
N CYS A 53 -4.62 3.00 -9.41
CA CYS A 53 -3.68 1.90 -9.21
C CYS A 53 -3.83 0.83 -10.30
N MET A 54 -5.06 0.41 -10.60
CA MET A 54 -5.32 -0.56 -11.68
C MET A 54 -4.80 -0.06 -13.03
N LYS A 55 -4.98 1.24 -13.31
CA LYS A 55 -4.49 1.85 -14.55
C LYS A 55 -2.95 1.86 -14.59
N ILE A 56 -2.30 2.24 -13.49
CA ILE A 56 -0.84 2.20 -13.36
C ILE A 56 -0.33 0.78 -13.65
N LEU A 57 -0.87 -0.23 -12.97
CA LEU A 57 -0.43 -1.61 -13.15
C LEU A 57 -0.63 -2.12 -14.58
N ARG A 58 -1.76 -1.77 -15.24
CA ARG A 58 -2.00 -2.11 -16.65
C ARG A 58 -0.99 -1.46 -17.59
N GLU A 59 -0.69 -0.18 -17.40
CA GLU A 59 0.30 0.52 -18.22
C GLU A 59 1.73 -0.01 -17.98
N MET A 60 2.01 -0.56 -16.79
CA MET A 60 3.27 -1.23 -16.51
C MET A 60 3.35 -2.64 -17.13
N GLY A 61 2.24 -3.19 -17.64
CA GLY A 61 2.20 -4.50 -18.30
C GLY A 61 1.46 -5.60 -17.51
N ALA A 62 0.89 -5.30 -16.34
CA ALA A 62 0.11 -6.27 -15.59
C ALA A 62 -1.26 -6.55 -16.25
N GLU A 63 -1.71 -7.80 -16.17
CA GLU A 63 -3.10 -8.13 -16.43
C GLU A 63 -3.95 -7.84 -15.20
N VAL A 64 -4.90 -6.91 -15.33
CA VAL A 64 -5.82 -6.53 -14.23
C VAL A 64 -7.25 -6.61 -14.72
N ARG A 65 -8.06 -7.49 -14.11
CA ARG A 65 -9.45 -7.74 -14.47
C ARG A 65 -10.38 -7.51 -13.28
N LEU A 66 -11.46 -6.78 -13.49
CA LEU A 66 -12.57 -6.71 -12.54
C LEU A 66 -13.40 -7.98 -12.70
N LEU A 67 -13.48 -8.82 -11.67
CA LEU A 67 -14.27 -10.05 -11.68
C LEU A 67 -15.72 -9.79 -11.27
N ASP A 68 -15.91 -8.91 -10.29
CA ASP A 68 -17.19 -8.33 -9.90
C ASP A 68 -16.99 -6.92 -9.33
N LYS A 69 -18.05 -6.35 -8.74
CA LYS A 69 -18.03 -4.96 -8.23
C LYS A 69 -16.88 -4.66 -7.27
N ASN A 70 -16.50 -5.63 -6.43
CA ASN A 70 -15.52 -5.45 -5.36
C ASN A 70 -14.40 -6.51 -5.38
N THR A 71 -14.29 -7.28 -6.48
CA THR A 71 -13.30 -8.37 -6.62
C THR A 71 -12.47 -8.13 -7.86
N ILE A 72 -11.16 -8.10 -7.68
CA ILE A 72 -10.21 -7.77 -8.74
C ILE A 72 -9.11 -8.84 -8.82
N TYR A 73 -8.87 -9.31 -10.04
CA TYR A 73 -7.79 -10.22 -10.39
C TYR A 73 -6.57 -9.42 -10.84
N PHE A 74 -5.39 -9.84 -10.39
CA PHE A 74 -4.10 -9.26 -10.75
C PHE A 74 -3.12 -10.37 -11.17
N ASP A 75 -2.52 -10.24 -12.34
CA ASP A 75 -1.32 -10.96 -12.74
C ASP A 75 -0.25 -9.94 -13.13
N THR A 76 0.80 -9.85 -12.34
CA THR A 76 1.86 -8.86 -12.48
C THR A 76 3.10 -9.40 -13.20
N LYS A 77 3.06 -10.63 -13.73
CA LYS A 77 4.18 -11.24 -14.45
C LYS A 77 4.63 -10.44 -15.67
N GLY A 78 3.70 -9.74 -16.33
CA GLY A 78 3.97 -8.93 -17.50
C GLY A 78 4.66 -7.60 -17.21
N ILE A 79 4.93 -7.25 -15.97
CA ILE A 79 5.69 -6.05 -15.61
C ILE A 79 7.18 -6.33 -15.87
N GLU A 80 7.73 -5.68 -16.91
CA GLU A 80 9.13 -5.86 -17.31
C GLU A 80 10.04 -4.73 -16.83
N LYS A 81 9.47 -3.52 -16.62
CA LYS A 81 10.24 -2.33 -16.22
C LYS A 81 9.81 -1.84 -14.85
N PRO A 82 10.77 -1.52 -13.95
CA PRO A 82 10.48 -1.00 -12.62
C PRO A 82 10.17 0.51 -12.64
N GLU A 83 9.32 0.94 -13.59
CA GLU A 83 9.02 2.35 -13.85
C GLU A 83 7.52 2.61 -13.79
N VAL A 84 7.10 3.55 -12.95
CA VAL A 84 5.71 3.99 -12.85
C VAL A 84 5.44 5.12 -13.85
N PRO A 85 4.35 5.06 -14.65
CA PRO A 85 4.02 6.12 -15.61
C PRO A 85 3.88 7.50 -14.94
N TYR A 86 4.62 8.48 -15.46
CA TYR A 86 4.79 9.81 -14.87
C TYR A 86 3.46 10.53 -14.61
N GLU A 87 2.60 10.60 -15.63
CA GLU A 87 1.32 11.31 -15.53
C GLU A 87 0.35 10.69 -14.53
N LEU A 88 0.39 9.38 -14.34
CA LEU A 88 -0.45 8.67 -13.39
C LEU A 88 0.06 8.79 -11.96
N ALA A 89 1.37 8.65 -11.75
CA ALA A 89 1.98 8.74 -10.42
C ALA A 89 1.66 10.08 -9.73
N ARG A 90 1.68 11.18 -10.47
CA ARG A 90 1.40 12.53 -9.98
C ARG A 90 -0.05 12.76 -9.55
N THR A 91 -0.99 11.90 -9.96
CA THR A 91 -2.41 12.05 -9.64
C THR A 91 -2.81 11.47 -8.29
N MET A 92 -1.92 10.73 -7.63
CA MET A 92 -2.22 10.10 -6.35
C MET A 92 -1.01 10.00 -5.44
N ARG A 93 -1.22 10.29 -4.16
CA ARG A 93 -0.17 10.20 -3.14
C ARG A 93 0.37 8.79 -2.95
N ALA A 94 -0.51 7.81 -3.01
CA ALA A 94 -0.17 6.40 -2.76
C ALA A 94 0.73 5.78 -3.85
N SER A 95 1.02 6.52 -4.95
CA SER A 95 2.04 6.09 -5.92
C SER A 95 3.41 5.83 -5.28
N CYS A 96 3.71 6.45 -4.12
CA CYS A 96 4.93 6.17 -3.38
C CYS A 96 5.05 4.70 -2.90
N TYR A 97 3.95 3.95 -2.81
CA TYR A 97 4.00 2.53 -2.43
C TYR A 97 4.69 1.66 -3.50
N PHE A 98 4.64 2.09 -4.75
CA PHE A 98 5.36 1.41 -5.82
C PHE A 98 6.90 1.46 -5.65
N LEU A 99 7.45 2.40 -4.88
CA LEU A 99 8.89 2.42 -4.57
C LEU A 99 9.33 1.12 -3.88
N GLY A 100 8.67 0.75 -2.78
CA GLY A 100 9.05 -0.44 -2.02
C GLY A 100 8.74 -1.74 -2.75
N THR A 101 7.62 -1.83 -3.47
CA THR A 101 7.24 -3.04 -4.19
C THR A 101 8.11 -3.31 -5.41
N LEU A 102 8.45 -2.27 -6.19
CA LEU A 102 9.35 -2.41 -7.33
C LEU A 102 10.77 -2.69 -6.87
N LEU A 103 11.25 -1.97 -5.84
CA LEU A 103 12.57 -2.24 -5.26
C LEU A 103 12.68 -3.67 -4.74
N GLY A 104 11.66 -4.18 -4.05
CA GLY A 104 11.63 -5.55 -3.54
C GLY A 104 11.65 -6.60 -4.64
N ARG A 105 10.99 -6.34 -5.78
CA ARG A 105 10.91 -7.31 -6.87
C ARG A 105 12.07 -7.22 -7.87
N PHE A 106 12.44 -5.97 -8.24
CA PHE A 106 13.38 -5.73 -9.36
C PHE A 106 14.73 -5.23 -8.89
N HIS A 107 14.90 -4.94 -7.60
CA HIS A 107 16.05 -4.23 -7.03
C HIS A 107 16.25 -2.83 -7.63
N GLU A 108 15.23 -2.32 -8.29
CA GLU A 108 15.17 -1.00 -8.89
C GLU A 108 13.74 -0.46 -8.84
N ALA A 109 13.58 0.84 -8.64
CA ALA A 109 12.31 1.53 -8.71
C ALA A 109 12.50 2.94 -9.26
N PHE A 110 11.76 3.28 -10.32
CA PHE A 110 11.68 4.63 -10.85
C PHE A 110 10.26 5.15 -10.71
N VAL A 111 10.05 6.01 -9.71
CA VAL A 111 8.71 6.50 -9.35
C VAL A 111 8.72 8.02 -9.29
N PRO A 112 7.94 8.68 -10.16
CA PRO A 112 7.78 10.14 -10.12
C PRO A 112 7.34 10.62 -8.75
N MET A 113 7.75 11.85 -8.38
CA MET A 113 7.36 12.45 -7.11
C MET A 113 5.84 12.43 -6.97
N PRO A 114 5.30 11.87 -5.87
CA PRO A 114 3.87 11.72 -5.70
C PRO A 114 3.18 13.09 -5.58
N GLY A 115 2.06 13.25 -6.27
CA GLY A 115 1.19 14.42 -6.23
C GLY A 115 -0.15 14.14 -5.55
N GLY A 116 -1.13 15.00 -5.82
CA GLY A 116 -2.55 14.72 -5.55
C GLY A 116 -3.01 14.90 -4.10
N CYS A 117 -2.32 15.70 -3.26
CA CYS A 117 -2.80 16.02 -1.92
C CYS A 117 -2.34 17.40 -1.46
N ASP A 118 -3.29 18.31 -1.20
CA ASP A 118 -3.03 19.67 -0.71
C ASP A 118 -2.90 19.75 0.83
N LEU A 119 -2.71 18.64 1.52
CA LEU A 119 -2.60 18.57 2.99
C LEU A 119 -1.19 18.87 3.52
N GLY A 120 -0.41 19.68 2.80
CA GLY A 120 0.94 20.08 3.17
C GLY A 120 2.04 19.11 2.75
N ASP A 121 3.28 19.46 3.08
CA ASP A 121 4.47 18.68 2.73
C ASP A 121 4.44 17.33 3.44
N ARG A 122 4.63 16.28 2.66
CA ARG A 122 4.72 14.90 3.15
C ARG A 122 5.98 14.27 2.57
N PRO A 123 7.13 14.55 3.17
CA PRO A 123 8.42 14.05 2.69
C PRO A 123 8.46 12.52 2.70
N ILE A 124 9.30 11.94 1.84
CA ILE A 124 9.53 10.50 1.76
C ILE A 124 10.90 10.11 2.35
N ASP A 125 11.50 10.98 3.14
CA ASP A 125 12.80 10.79 3.78
C ASP A 125 12.89 9.51 4.59
N GLN A 126 11.84 9.17 5.36
CA GLN A 126 11.79 7.93 6.13
C GLN A 126 11.66 6.67 5.24
N HIS A 127 11.03 6.80 4.06
CA HIS A 127 11.00 5.71 3.07
C HIS A 127 12.42 5.45 2.54
N LEU A 128 13.10 6.50 2.11
CA LEU A 128 14.47 6.42 1.60
C LEU A 128 15.45 5.95 2.68
N LYS A 129 15.27 6.39 3.94
CA LYS A 129 16.03 5.90 5.10
C LYS A 129 15.90 4.38 5.25
N ALA A 130 14.68 3.85 5.12
CA ALA A 130 14.44 2.41 5.19
C ALA A 130 15.15 1.65 4.05
N PHE A 131 15.06 2.17 2.83
CA PHE A 131 15.72 1.55 1.67
C PHE A 131 17.24 1.56 1.78
N LYS A 132 17.82 2.66 2.25
CA LYS A 132 19.28 2.76 2.53
C LYS A 132 19.72 1.76 3.60
N ALA A 133 18.94 1.55 4.64
CA ALA A 133 19.24 0.55 5.66
C ALA A 133 19.24 -0.87 5.08
N LEU A 134 18.46 -1.16 4.04
CA LEU A 134 18.45 -2.42 3.31
C LEU A 134 19.55 -2.53 2.23
N GLY A 135 20.39 -1.51 2.06
CA GLY A 135 21.50 -1.49 1.10
C GLY A 135 21.20 -0.80 -0.23
N ALA A 136 20.07 -0.14 -0.38
CA ALA A 136 19.75 0.61 -1.58
C ALA A 136 20.36 2.02 -1.57
N SER A 137 20.56 2.57 -2.78
CA SER A 137 20.88 3.98 -3.04
C SER A 137 19.70 4.67 -3.70
N ASP A 138 19.61 5.99 -3.53
CA ASP A 138 18.58 6.81 -4.15
C ASP A 138 19.16 8.07 -4.80
N GLU A 139 18.54 8.49 -5.88
CA GLU A 139 18.80 9.76 -6.54
C GLU A 139 17.50 10.35 -7.10
N ILE A 140 17.49 11.64 -7.38
CA ILE A 140 16.38 12.28 -8.08
C ILE A 140 16.78 12.51 -9.54
N VAL A 141 16.06 11.83 -10.44
CA VAL A 141 16.28 11.91 -11.89
C VAL A 141 15.01 12.42 -12.56
N ASN A 142 15.09 13.54 -13.24
CA ASN A 142 13.96 14.15 -13.98
C ASN A 142 12.68 14.30 -13.13
N GLY A 143 12.80 14.61 -11.84
CA GLY A 143 11.66 14.76 -10.93
C GLY A 143 11.03 13.45 -10.47
N ALA A 144 11.73 12.34 -10.65
CA ALA A 144 11.36 11.02 -10.12
C ALA A 144 12.39 10.55 -9.10
N ASN A 145 11.93 9.76 -8.14
CA ASN A 145 12.81 9.02 -7.24
C ASN A 145 13.28 7.76 -7.96
N HIS A 146 14.57 7.65 -8.17
CA HIS A 146 15.22 6.46 -8.68
C HIS A 146 15.97 5.78 -7.53
N VAL A 147 15.54 4.58 -7.19
CA VAL A 147 16.11 3.79 -6.08
C VAL A 147 16.63 2.49 -6.65
N THR A 148 17.88 2.14 -6.33
CA THR A 148 18.55 0.95 -6.85
C THR A 148 19.28 0.20 -5.75
N ALA A 149 19.42 -1.11 -5.89
CA ALA A 149 20.22 -1.96 -5.03
C ALA A 149 20.82 -3.12 -5.84
N ASP A 150 22.07 -3.45 -5.61
CA ASP A 150 22.65 -4.70 -6.15
C ASP A 150 21.97 -5.90 -5.49
N GLU A 151 21.73 -5.80 -4.19
CA GLU A 151 21.06 -6.78 -3.36
C GLU A 151 20.39 -6.10 -2.16
N LEU A 152 19.19 -6.52 -1.79
CA LEU A 152 18.56 -6.09 -0.54
C LEU A 152 18.93 -7.04 0.59
N VAL A 153 19.50 -6.50 1.66
CA VAL A 153 19.95 -7.26 2.84
C VAL A 153 19.20 -6.76 4.07
N GLY A 154 18.59 -7.67 4.80
CA GLY A 154 17.86 -7.38 6.03
C GLY A 154 18.75 -6.70 7.07
N ASN A 155 18.22 -5.67 7.72
CA ASN A 155 18.92 -4.84 8.68
C ASN A 155 17.93 -4.26 9.72
N GLN A 156 18.47 -3.59 10.73
CA GLN A 156 17.69 -2.81 11.67
C GLN A 156 17.32 -1.46 11.06
N ILE A 157 16.03 -1.13 11.07
CA ILE A 157 15.44 0.13 10.58
C ILE A 157 14.76 0.81 11.76
N TYR A 158 15.22 1.99 12.14
CA TYR A 158 14.56 2.82 13.17
C TYR A 158 13.98 4.07 12.52
N PHE A 159 12.67 4.28 12.65
CA PHE A 159 12.01 5.49 12.18
C PHE A 159 12.10 6.61 13.22
N ASP A 160 12.46 7.81 12.80
CA ASP A 160 12.60 8.98 13.67
C ASP A 160 11.24 9.41 14.26
N PHE A 161 10.17 9.14 13.50
CA PHE A 161 8.78 9.30 13.92
C PHE A 161 7.91 8.21 13.27
N VAL A 162 6.79 7.89 13.92
CA VAL A 162 5.85 6.88 13.40
C VAL A 162 5.26 7.35 12.07
N THR A 163 5.39 6.54 11.03
CA THR A 163 4.89 6.87 9.69
C THR A 163 4.37 5.61 8.99
N VAL A 164 3.10 5.66 8.59
CA VAL A 164 2.42 4.56 7.88
C VAL A 164 3.10 4.26 6.55
N GLY A 165 3.33 5.30 5.73
CA GLY A 165 3.86 5.14 4.39
C GLY A 165 5.25 4.50 4.38
N ALA A 166 6.14 4.95 5.26
CA ALA A 166 7.49 4.38 5.36
C ALA A 166 7.47 2.96 5.93
N THR A 167 6.60 2.68 6.92
CA THR A 167 6.42 1.32 7.45
C THR A 167 5.99 0.34 6.36
N MET A 168 4.99 0.71 5.53
CA MET A 168 4.55 -0.12 4.40
C MET A 168 5.67 -0.33 3.37
N ASN A 169 6.36 0.73 2.97
CA ASN A 169 7.44 0.64 2.00
C ASN A 169 8.62 -0.20 2.52
N ALA A 170 8.95 -0.10 3.81
CA ALA A 170 9.94 -0.96 4.44
C ALA A 170 9.51 -2.43 4.43
N ILE A 171 8.24 -2.73 4.71
CA ILE A 171 7.69 -4.10 4.62
C ILE A 171 7.81 -4.63 3.19
N PHE A 172 7.40 -3.85 2.18
CA PHE A 172 7.47 -4.26 0.77
C PHE A 172 8.89 -4.64 0.33
N ALA A 173 9.87 -3.80 0.64
CA ALA A 173 11.26 -4.08 0.28
C ALA A 173 11.85 -5.24 1.11
N ALA A 174 11.56 -5.27 2.43
CA ALA A 174 12.13 -6.25 3.35
C ALA A 174 11.63 -7.69 3.11
N VAL A 175 10.42 -7.87 2.59
CA VAL A 175 9.86 -9.21 2.37
C VAL A 175 10.62 -10.02 1.33
N LYS A 176 11.37 -9.36 0.46
CA LYS A 176 12.28 -9.98 -0.53
C LYS A 176 13.77 -9.79 -0.19
N ALA A 177 14.12 -9.09 0.92
CA ALA A 177 15.51 -8.87 1.31
C ALA A 177 16.12 -10.13 1.95
N LYS A 178 17.40 -10.39 1.73
CA LYS A 178 18.10 -11.52 2.36
C LYS A 178 18.24 -11.35 3.86
N GLY A 179 17.85 -12.35 4.63
CA GLY A 179 18.04 -12.39 6.06
C GLY A 179 16.89 -11.80 6.86
N LEU A 180 17.18 -11.18 8.00
CA LEU A 180 16.22 -10.64 8.94
C LEU A 180 16.23 -9.11 8.94
N THR A 181 15.08 -8.51 8.73
CA THR A 181 14.84 -7.08 8.94
C THR A 181 14.07 -6.86 10.23
N ILE A 182 14.48 -5.86 11.01
CA ILE A 182 13.76 -5.42 12.22
C ILE A 182 13.40 -3.96 12.02
N ILE A 183 12.10 -3.65 11.97
CA ILE A 183 11.59 -2.29 11.88
C ILE A 183 11.16 -1.87 13.28
N GLU A 184 11.73 -0.79 13.80
CA GLU A 184 11.42 -0.20 15.10
C GLU A 184 10.74 1.16 14.93
N ASN A 185 9.93 1.55 15.90
CA ASN A 185 9.03 2.69 15.85
C ASN A 185 8.06 2.62 14.64
N ALA A 186 7.60 1.41 14.35
CA ALA A 186 6.69 1.12 13.24
C ALA A 186 5.27 1.65 13.50
N ALA A 187 4.55 1.95 12.44
CA ALA A 187 3.12 2.26 12.49
C ALA A 187 2.30 1.02 12.88
N LYS A 188 1.20 1.21 13.61
CA LYS A 188 0.40 0.14 14.25
C LYS A 188 -1.01 0.00 13.68
N GLU A 189 -1.37 0.84 12.73
CA GLU A 189 -2.71 0.93 12.16
C GLU A 189 -3.20 -0.40 11.59
N PRO A 190 -4.51 -0.69 11.63
CA PRO A 190 -5.08 -1.96 11.16
C PRO A 190 -4.67 -2.34 9.73
N HIS A 191 -4.49 -1.37 8.85
CA HIS A 191 -4.06 -1.62 7.48
C HIS A 191 -2.58 -2.04 7.34
N ILE A 192 -1.71 -1.78 8.35
CA ILE A 192 -0.37 -2.39 8.44
C ILE A 192 -0.48 -3.88 8.77
N VAL A 193 -1.39 -4.21 9.70
CA VAL A 193 -1.66 -5.62 10.08
C VAL A 193 -2.26 -6.37 8.88
N ASP A 194 -3.18 -5.74 8.16
CA ASP A 194 -3.82 -6.32 6.97
C ASP A 194 -2.79 -6.61 5.86
N LEU A 195 -1.88 -5.66 5.58
CA LEU A 195 -0.78 -5.86 4.66
C LEU A 195 0.11 -7.05 5.07
N ALA A 196 0.49 -7.13 6.36
CA ALA A 196 1.29 -8.23 6.86
C ALA A 196 0.58 -9.58 6.74
N ASN A 197 -0.73 -9.63 7.03
CA ASN A 197 -1.55 -10.83 6.88
C ASN A 197 -1.66 -11.27 5.42
N PHE A 198 -1.87 -10.32 4.51
CA PHE A 198 -1.89 -10.59 3.07
C PHE A 198 -0.57 -11.19 2.60
N LEU A 199 0.56 -10.56 2.89
CA LEU A 199 1.88 -11.06 2.51
C LEU A 199 2.19 -12.42 3.18
N ASN A 200 1.82 -12.61 4.45
CA ASN A 200 1.98 -13.90 5.14
C ASN A 200 1.12 -14.99 4.49
N SER A 201 -0.08 -14.68 4.02
CA SER A 201 -0.90 -15.66 3.28
C SER A 201 -0.25 -16.10 1.96
N MET A 202 0.58 -15.24 1.36
CA MET A 202 1.40 -15.53 0.18
C MET A 202 2.68 -16.33 0.52
N GLY A 203 3.03 -16.46 1.80
CA GLY A 203 4.19 -17.21 2.25
C GLY A 203 5.33 -16.35 2.84
N ALA A 204 5.12 -15.06 3.07
CA ALA A 204 6.08 -14.24 3.81
C ALA A 204 6.19 -14.66 5.29
N ASP A 205 7.26 -14.24 5.97
CA ASP A 205 7.44 -14.41 7.43
C ASP A 205 7.54 -13.01 8.08
N ILE A 206 6.37 -12.42 8.36
CA ILE A 206 6.22 -11.10 8.99
C ILE A 206 5.57 -11.30 10.37
N ARG A 207 6.20 -10.79 11.42
CA ARG A 207 5.73 -10.88 12.81
C ARG A 207 5.76 -9.53 13.49
N GLY A 208 4.85 -9.30 14.42
CA GLY A 208 4.78 -8.07 15.20
C GLY A 208 4.04 -6.91 14.54
N ALA A 209 3.41 -7.10 13.38
CA ALA A 209 2.52 -6.07 12.80
C ALA A 209 1.41 -5.69 13.78
N GLY A 210 1.14 -4.39 13.92
CA GLY A 210 0.26 -3.84 14.96
C GLY A 210 0.98 -3.48 16.26
N THR A 211 2.27 -3.75 16.37
CA THR A 211 3.14 -3.27 17.45
C THR A 211 4.18 -2.29 16.92
N ASP A 212 4.99 -1.71 17.79
CA ASP A 212 6.08 -0.79 17.42
C ASP A 212 7.32 -1.49 16.84
N VAL A 213 7.36 -2.84 16.87
CA VAL A 213 8.47 -3.62 16.33
C VAL A 213 7.93 -4.69 15.38
N ILE A 214 8.34 -4.61 14.11
CA ILE A 214 8.01 -5.59 13.08
C ILE A 214 9.28 -6.33 12.68
N LYS A 215 9.21 -7.65 12.66
CA LYS A 215 10.31 -8.53 12.22
C LYS A 215 9.92 -9.23 10.93
N ILE A 216 10.78 -9.18 9.93
CA ILE A 216 10.54 -9.73 8.61
C ILE A 216 11.73 -10.59 8.22
N ARG A 217 11.49 -11.85 7.95
CA ARG A 217 12.47 -12.72 7.30
C ARG A 217 12.15 -12.77 5.81
N GLY A 218 13.07 -12.32 4.99
CA GLY A 218 12.86 -12.31 3.54
C GLY A 218 12.68 -13.70 2.96
N VAL A 219 11.93 -13.77 1.86
CA VAL A 219 11.61 -14.99 1.13
C VAL A 219 11.86 -14.82 -0.37
N ASP A 220 12.28 -15.90 -1.02
CA ASP A 220 12.55 -15.85 -2.47
C ASP A 220 11.26 -15.87 -3.30
N TYR A 221 10.19 -16.47 -2.77
CA TYR A 221 8.96 -16.72 -3.52
C TYR A 221 7.70 -16.38 -2.73
N LEU A 222 6.74 -15.76 -3.40
CA LEU A 222 5.41 -15.46 -2.89
C LEU A 222 4.35 -16.05 -3.82
N LYS A 223 3.53 -16.97 -3.29
CA LYS A 223 2.47 -17.63 -4.06
C LYS A 223 1.23 -16.75 -4.24
N GLY A 224 0.46 -17.03 -5.28
CA GLY A 224 -0.85 -16.40 -5.49
C GLY A 224 -1.88 -16.78 -4.42
N VAL A 225 -2.75 -15.83 -4.07
CA VAL A 225 -3.81 -16.02 -3.08
C VAL A 225 -5.07 -15.24 -3.46
N THR A 226 -6.20 -15.70 -2.92
CA THR A 226 -7.42 -14.88 -2.81
C THR A 226 -7.49 -14.31 -1.41
N TYR A 227 -7.64 -12.98 -1.30
CA TYR A 227 -7.61 -12.30 -0.01
C TYR A 227 -8.66 -11.19 0.05
N ALA A 228 -9.39 -11.10 1.16
CA ALA A 228 -10.38 -10.06 1.39
C ALA A 228 -9.79 -8.91 2.21
N THR A 229 -9.88 -7.69 1.66
CA THR A 229 -9.50 -6.45 2.37
C THR A 229 -10.35 -6.26 3.63
N ILE A 230 -9.76 -5.81 4.72
CA ILE A 230 -10.49 -5.51 5.96
C ILE A 230 -11.53 -4.41 5.74
N PRO A 231 -12.63 -4.39 6.55
CA PRO A 231 -13.57 -3.26 6.56
C PRO A 231 -12.88 -1.94 6.97
N ASP A 232 -13.38 -0.81 6.45
CA ASP A 232 -12.80 0.51 6.70
C ASP A 232 -13.15 1.03 8.10
N GLN A 233 -12.16 1.06 9.01
CA GLN A 233 -12.33 1.59 10.35
C GLN A 233 -12.63 3.10 10.37
N ILE A 234 -12.21 3.84 9.34
CA ILE A 234 -12.46 5.30 9.25
C ILE A 234 -13.92 5.54 8.89
N GLU A 235 -14.46 4.79 7.94
CA GLU A 235 -15.88 4.82 7.58
C GLU A 235 -16.73 4.41 8.79
N ALA A 236 -16.43 3.28 9.42
CA ALA A 236 -17.13 2.80 10.61
C ALA A 236 -17.11 3.83 11.75
N GLY A 237 -15.94 4.38 12.06
CA GLY A 237 -15.78 5.42 13.09
C GLY A 237 -16.55 6.68 12.77
N THR A 238 -16.63 7.09 11.51
CA THR A 238 -17.41 8.25 11.07
C THR A 238 -18.91 8.04 11.35
N TYR A 239 -19.46 6.87 10.99
CA TYR A 239 -20.86 6.54 11.32
C TYR A 239 -21.10 6.45 12.83
N MET A 240 -20.17 5.85 13.61
CA MET A 240 -20.30 5.79 15.07
C MET A 240 -20.36 7.19 15.70
N VAL A 241 -19.49 8.11 15.28
CA VAL A 241 -19.50 9.50 15.75
C VAL A 241 -20.78 10.22 15.37
N CYS A 242 -21.27 10.05 14.15
CA CYS A 242 -22.54 10.61 13.71
C CYS A 242 -23.70 10.11 14.58
N LEU A 243 -23.76 8.82 14.90
CA LEU A 243 -24.78 8.23 15.75
C LEU A 243 -24.73 8.79 17.17
N LEU A 244 -23.54 8.88 17.78
CA LEU A 244 -23.36 9.46 19.12
C LEU A 244 -23.78 10.93 19.19
N TYR A 245 -23.56 11.71 18.12
CA TYR A 245 -23.89 13.11 18.05
C TYR A 245 -25.39 13.36 17.79
N THR A 246 -26.09 12.42 17.19
CA THR A 246 -27.49 12.55 16.77
C THR A 246 -28.48 11.72 17.62
N SER A 247 -27.97 10.87 18.55
CA SER A 247 -28.81 10.15 19.51
C SER A 247 -29.12 11.06 20.71
N ASP A 248 -30.38 11.44 20.86
CA ASP A 248 -30.91 12.07 22.10
C ASP A 248 -30.99 11.05 23.24
#